data_f39fe72eca3d92f71c00965437a57ec1
#
_entry.id   f39fe72eca3d92f71c00965437a57ec1
#
_cell.length_a   1.000
_cell.length_b   1.000
_cell.length_c   1.000
_cell.angle_alpha   90.00
_cell.angle_beta   90.00
_cell.angle_gamma   90.00
#
_symmetry.space_group_name_H-M   'P 1'
#
loop_
_entity.id
_entity.type
_entity.pdbx_description
1 polymer ?
#
loop_
_entity_poly.entity_id
_entity_poly.type
_entity_poly.pdbx_seq_one_letter_code
_entity_poly.pdbx_strand_id
1 'polypeptide(L)'
;MSRVTVTRTIEAHVSDVWRLLTDLTVRTGSGQVLTTGEFGPGTAWREVRSQPDGSALIEEFVVVAAEPPHRLVLSSPGTEVDYRVTWTLCPARRRGQCGTVVTVTQEAIASTAFGRIVTFLLGGLAARAVERALRRDLVELAAATHTDTTV
;
A
#
# COMPACT_ATOMS: atom_id res chain seq x y z
N MET A 1 -9.94 14.23 9.99
CA MET A 1 -9.45 12.95 9.47
C MET A 1 -8.25 13.19 8.58
N SER A 2 -7.19 12.45 8.80
CA SER A 2 -5.98 12.55 7.99
C SER A 2 -6.09 11.52 6.86
N ARG A 3 -6.16 11.99 5.63
CA ARG A 3 -6.22 11.16 4.42
C ARG A 3 -5.17 11.65 3.44
N VAL A 4 -4.38 10.73 2.93
CA VAL A 4 -3.40 11.01 1.88
C VAL A 4 -3.69 10.13 0.69
N THR A 5 -3.75 10.71 -0.50
CA THR A 5 -3.98 9.99 -1.75
C THR A 5 -2.88 10.32 -2.75
N VAL A 6 -2.35 9.27 -3.36
CA VAL A 6 -1.33 9.38 -4.42
C VAL A 6 -1.77 8.54 -5.61
N THR A 7 -1.57 9.05 -6.81
CA THR A 7 -1.95 8.38 -8.05
C THR A 7 -0.75 8.32 -9.00
N ARG A 8 -0.61 7.18 -9.68
CA ARG A 8 0.41 6.97 -10.71
C ARG A 8 -0.15 6.09 -11.82
N THR A 9 0.21 6.41 -13.07
CA THR A 9 -0.05 5.52 -14.20
C THR A 9 1.12 4.58 -14.40
N ILE A 10 0.84 3.28 -14.47
CA ILE A 10 1.83 2.22 -14.71
C ILE A 10 1.55 1.61 -16.09
N GLU A 11 2.60 1.46 -16.91
CA GLU A 11 2.52 0.89 -18.25
C GLU A 11 2.51 -0.64 -18.19
N ALA A 12 1.44 -1.20 -17.62
CA ALA A 12 1.22 -2.63 -17.53
C ALA A 12 -0.27 -2.92 -17.44
N HIS A 13 -0.69 -4.12 -17.82
CA HIS A 13 -2.08 -4.55 -17.66
C HIS A 13 -2.49 -4.58 -16.19
N VAL A 14 -3.75 -4.28 -15.92
CA VAL A 14 -4.31 -4.26 -14.57
C VAL A 14 -4.11 -5.60 -13.85
N SER A 15 -4.20 -6.73 -14.57
CA SER A 15 -3.97 -8.06 -14.02
C SER A 15 -2.53 -8.29 -13.59
N ASP A 16 -1.56 -7.78 -14.35
CA ASP A 16 -0.14 -7.87 -14.01
C ASP A 16 0.21 -6.99 -12.81
N VAL A 17 -0.35 -5.79 -12.75
CA VAL A 17 -0.18 -4.89 -11.60
C VAL A 17 -0.78 -5.51 -10.34
N TRP A 18 -1.98 -6.09 -10.46
CA TRP A 18 -2.64 -6.77 -9.35
C TRP A 18 -1.82 -7.95 -8.83
N ARG A 19 -1.30 -8.78 -9.73
CA ARG A 19 -0.47 -9.92 -9.37
C ARG A 19 0.76 -9.51 -8.56
N LEU A 20 1.45 -8.46 -8.97
CA LEU A 20 2.62 -7.93 -8.24
C LEU A 20 2.23 -7.26 -6.92
N LEU A 21 1.12 -6.53 -6.91
CA LEU A 21 0.61 -5.88 -5.69
C LEU A 21 0.27 -6.92 -4.60
N THR A 22 -0.24 -8.09 -5.01
CA THR A 22 -0.66 -9.15 -4.09
C THR A 22 0.39 -10.26 -3.92
N ASP A 23 1.55 -10.13 -4.51
CA ASP A 23 2.66 -11.06 -4.34
C ASP A 23 3.38 -10.77 -3.02
N LEU A 24 3.11 -11.58 -2.01
CA LEU A 24 3.68 -11.41 -0.67
C LEU A 24 5.19 -11.65 -0.64
N THR A 25 5.74 -12.43 -1.57
CA THR A 25 7.20 -12.65 -1.64
C THR A 25 7.94 -11.38 -2.05
N VAL A 26 7.31 -10.55 -2.88
CA VAL A 26 7.82 -9.25 -3.28
C VAL A 26 7.59 -8.21 -2.17
N ARG A 27 6.39 -8.20 -1.59
CA ARG A 27 6.00 -7.16 -0.64
C ARG A 27 6.69 -7.27 0.71
N THR A 28 6.86 -8.48 1.22
CA THR A 28 7.45 -8.65 2.55
C THR A 28 8.94 -8.34 2.59
N GLY A 29 9.66 -8.54 1.48
CA GLY A 29 11.11 -8.34 1.46
C GLY A 29 11.79 -9.15 2.56
N SER A 30 12.35 -8.48 3.56
CA SER A 30 12.92 -9.11 4.76
C SER A 30 11.88 -9.39 5.86
N GLY A 31 10.60 -9.14 5.60
CA GLY A 31 9.51 -9.36 6.54
C GLY A 31 9.03 -10.81 6.57
N GLN A 32 7.82 -11.01 7.06
CA GLN A 32 7.27 -12.33 7.31
C GLN A 32 5.78 -12.39 6.96
N VAL A 33 5.39 -13.46 6.26
CA VAL A 33 3.97 -13.79 6.05
C VAL A 33 3.46 -14.50 7.31
N LEU A 34 2.37 -14.03 7.88
CA LEU A 34 1.81 -14.52 9.14
C LEU A 34 0.71 -15.57 8.95
N THR A 35 0.08 -15.60 7.77
CA THR A 35 -1.04 -16.51 7.47
C THR A 35 -0.68 -17.43 6.32
N THR A 36 -1.39 -18.56 6.24
CA THR A 36 -1.27 -19.53 5.14
C THR A 36 -2.56 -19.53 4.32
N GLY A 37 -2.49 -20.09 3.11
CA GLY A 37 -3.61 -20.19 2.20
C GLY A 37 -3.59 -19.14 1.09
N GLU A 38 -4.67 -19.07 0.33
CA GLU A 38 -4.80 -18.13 -0.77
C GLU A 38 -4.90 -16.69 -0.26
N PHE A 39 -4.39 -15.77 -1.08
CA PHE A 39 -4.50 -14.34 -0.81
C PHE A 39 -5.97 -13.90 -0.81
N GLY A 40 -6.40 -13.28 0.26
CA GLY A 40 -7.76 -12.80 0.42
C GLY A 40 -7.99 -12.16 1.78
N PRO A 41 -9.23 -11.82 2.13
CA PRO A 41 -9.54 -11.27 3.45
C PRO A 41 -9.00 -12.14 4.58
N GLY A 42 -8.32 -11.51 5.53
CA GLY A 42 -7.66 -12.17 6.65
C GLY A 42 -6.18 -12.50 6.42
N THR A 43 -5.68 -12.46 5.19
CA THR A 43 -4.25 -12.62 4.92
C THR A 43 -3.48 -11.51 5.62
N ALA A 44 -2.43 -11.88 6.36
CA ALA A 44 -1.63 -10.96 7.16
C ALA A 44 -0.13 -11.17 6.95
N TRP A 45 0.62 -10.09 7.00
CA TRP A 45 2.08 -10.11 6.88
C TRP A 45 2.71 -8.93 7.62
N ARG A 46 4.02 -9.01 7.81
CA ARG A 46 4.86 -7.93 8.32
C ARG A 46 5.83 -7.48 7.26
N GLU A 47 5.98 -6.18 7.13
CA GLU A 47 7.00 -5.55 6.29
C GLU A 47 8.03 -4.87 7.19
N VAL A 48 9.31 -4.97 6.83
CA VAL A 48 10.38 -4.25 7.50
C VAL A 48 10.84 -3.14 6.57
N ARG A 49 10.72 -1.90 7.02
CA ARG A 49 11.13 -0.73 6.25
C ARG A 49 12.31 -0.03 6.93
N SER A 50 13.34 0.27 6.16
CA SER A 50 14.45 1.07 6.65
C SER A 50 14.07 2.55 6.67
N GLN A 51 14.35 3.21 7.78
CA GLN A 51 14.14 4.65 7.93
C GLN A 51 15.42 5.43 7.62
N PRO A 52 15.31 6.75 7.30
CA PRO A 52 16.48 7.58 7.02
C PRO A 52 17.50 7.66 8.14
N ASP A 53 17.08 7.46 9.40
CA ASP A 53 17.96 7.46 10.58
C ASP A 53 18.70 6.13 10.80
N GLY A 54 18.50 5.14 9.90
CA GLY A 54 19.10 3.79 9.99
C GLY A 54 18.30 2.81 10.85
N SER A 55 17.22 3.24 11.50
CA SER A 55 16.33 2.35 12.24
C SER A 55 15.44 1.55 11.29
N ALA A 56 14.87 0.44 11.78
CA ALA A 56 13.88 -0.34 11.07
C ALA A 56 12.49 -0.10 11.64
N LEU A 57 11.53 0.14 10.75
CA LEU A 57 10.12 0.19 11.10
C LEU A 57 9.47 -1.14 10.69
N ILE A 58 8.80 -1.78 11.62
CA ILE A 58 8.02 -2.99 11.36
C ILE A 58 6.55 -2.60 11.26
N GLU A 59 5.95 -2.87 10.10
CA GLU A 59 4.54 -2.63 9.85
C GLU A 59 3.83 -3.96 9.62
N GLU A 60 2.67 -4.12 10.27
CA GLU A 60 1.81 -5.28 10.09
C GLU A 60 0.59 -4.90 9.26
N PHE A 61 0.23 -5.72 8.30
CA PHE A 61 -0.91 -5.52 7.42
C PHE A 61 -1.84 -6.72 7.44
N VAL A 62 -3.13 -6.44 7.38
CA VAL A 62 -4.18 -7.44 7.24
C VAL A 62 -5.09 -7.05 6.08
N VAL A 63 -5.39 -7.99 5.20
CA VAL A 63 -6.35 -7.75 4.12
C VAL A 63 -7.76 -7.69 4.70
N VAL A 64 -8.43 -6.56 4.50
CA VAL A 64 -9.83 -6.35 4.91
C VAL A 64 -10.78 -6.73 3.78
N ALA A 65 -10.45 -6.32 2.56
CA ALA A 65 -11.24 -6.65 1.37
C ALA A 65 -10.32 -6.77 0.15
N ALA A 66 -10.66 -7.66 -0.76
CA ALA A 66 -9.97 -7.82 -2.02
C ALA A 66 -11.00 -8.06 -3.13
N GLU A 67 -10.98 -7.20 -4.13
CA GLU A 67 -11.82 -7.27 -5.32
C GLU A 67 -10.90 -7.31 -6.54
N PRO A 68 -10.35 -8.49 -6.89
CA PRO A 68 -9.43 -8.62 -8.02
C PRO A 68 -10.07 -8.22 -9.35
N PRO A 69 -9.36 -7.56 -10.23
CA PRO A 69 -8.03 -6.94 -10.07
C PRO A 69 -8.11 -5.44 -9.77
N HIS A 70 -9.18 -4.96 -9.14
CA HIS A 70 -9.51 -3.54 -9.09
C HIS A 70 -9.31 -2.86 -7.74
N ARG A 71 -9.50 -3.59 -6.64
CA ARG A 71 -9.49 -2.95 -5.32
C ARG A 71 -8.93 -3.86 -4.25
N LEU A 72 -8.04 -3.31 -3.44
CA LEU A 72 -7.45 -3.99 -2.28
C LEU A 72 -7.51 -3.02 -1.08
N VAL A 73 -8.08 -3.48 0.02
CA VAL A 73 -8.14 -2.72 1.27
C VAL A 73 -7.35 -3.45 2.33
N LEU A 74 -6.38 -2.74 2.91
CA LEU A 74 -5.52 -3.23 3.97
C LEU A 74 -5.77 -2.45 5.25
N SER A 75 -5.66 -3.13 6.38
CA SER A 75 -5.60 -2.50 7.70
C SER A 75 -4.20 -2.69 8.27
N SER A 76 -3.64 -1.62 8.83
CA SER A 76 -2.40 -1.68 9.59
C SER A 76 -2.70 -1.20 11.00
N PRO A 77 -2.83 -2.12 11.96
CA PRO A 77 -3.17 -1.76 13.33
C PRO A 77 -2.00 -1.04 14.02
N GLY A 78 -2.32 0.00 14.74
CA GLY A 78 -1.38 0.74 15.58
C GLY A 78 -1.85 0.79 17.03
N THR A 79 -1.01 1.33 17.91
CA THR A 79 -1.34 1.42 19.35
C THR A 79 -2.48 2.40 19.61
N GLU A 80 -2.44 3.56 18.99
CA GLU A 80 -3.43 4.63 19.19
C GLU A 80 -4.23 4.93 17.93
N VAL A 81 -3.66 4.64 16.77
CA VAL A 81 -4.24 4.95 15.46
C VAL A 81 -4.07 3.74 14.57
N ASP A 82 -5.18 3.28 14.01
CA ASP A 82 -5.16 2.29 12.94
C ASP A 82 -5.10 3.01 11.60
N TYR A 83 -4.40 2.40 10.65
CA TYR A 83 -4.31 2.91 9.29
C TYR A 83 -5.07 1.99 8.34
N ARG A 84 -5.81 2.59 7.44
CA ARG A 84 -6.43 1.88 6.33
C ARG A 84 -5.80 2.32 5.02
N VAL A 85 -5.33 1.36 4.25
CA VAL A 85 -4.72 1.60 2.95
C VAL A 85 -5.60 0.99 1.88
N THR A 86 -6.06 1.81 0.95
CA THR A 86 -6.89 1.36 -0.17
C THR A 86 -6.12 1.54 -1.47
N TRP A 87 -5.94 0.44 -2.21
CA TRP A 87 -5.38 0.41 -3.55
C TRP A 87 -6.52 0.26 -4.55
N THR A 88 -6.58 1.15 -5.51
CA THR A 88 -7.56 1.09 -6.60
C THR A 88 -6.82 1.06 -7.93
N LEU A 89 -7.14 0.11 -8.77
CA LEU A 89 -6.53 -0.11 -10.08
C LEU A 89 -7.59 0.06 -11.15
N CYS A 90 -7.39 1.03 -12.04
CA CYS A 90 -8.28 1.28 -13.17
C CYS A 90 -7.53 1.09 -14.47
N PRO A 91 -8.03 0.23 -15.40
CA PRO A 91 -7.44 0.11 -16.71
C PRO A 91 -7.48 1.45 -17.44
N ALA A 92 -6.39 1.77 -18.12
CA ALA A 92 -6.28 2.98 -18.93
C ALA A 92 -5.65 2.65 -20.27
N ARG A 93 -6.08 3.34 -21.33
CA ARG A 93 -5.45 3.30 -22.64
C ARG A 93 -4.84 4.65 -22.94
N ARG A 94 -3.58 4.66 -23.25
CA ARG A 94 -2.84 5.86 -23.61
C ARG A 94 -2.01 5.59 -24.85
N ARG A 95 -2.27 6.33 -25.93
CA ARG A 95 -1.56 6.19 -27.22
C ARG A 95 -1.56 4.75 -27.76
N GLY A 96 -2.69 4.03 -27.60
CA GLY A 96 -2.83 2.65 -28.06
C GLY A 96 -2.19 1.61 -27.17
N GLN A 97 -1.54 1.98 -26.08
CA GLN A 97 -0.93 1.07 -25.12
C GLN A 97 -1.82 0.87 -23.90
N CYS A 98 -1.85 -0.36 -23.40
CA CYS A 98 -2.54 -0.68 -22.16
C CYS A 98 -1.73 -0.19 -20.96
N GLY A 99 -2.41 0.44 -20.03
CA GLY A 99 -1.84 0.88 -18.77
C GLY A 99 -2.82 0.72 -17.63
N THR A 100 -2.38 1.04 -16.44
CA THR A 100 -3.19 1.01 -15.22
C THR A 100 -2.97 2.30 -14.44
N VAL A 101 -4.05 2.98 -14.10
CA VAL A 101 -4.02 4.08 -13.14
C VAL A 101 -4.15 3.48 -11.75
N VAL A 102 -3.11 3.60 -10.96
CA VAL A 102 -3.06 3.10 -9.59
C VAL A 102 -3.22 4.27 -8.64
N THR A 103 -4.23 4.21 -7.81
CA THR A 103 -4.47 5.18 -6.74
C THR A 103 -4.34 4.48 -5.41
N VAL A 104 -3.50 5.01 -4.53
CA VAL A 104 -3.36 4.53 -3.17
C VAL A 104 -3.76 5.62 -2.19
N THR A 105 -4.64 5.28 -1.25
CA THR A 105 -5.13 6.19 -0.22
C THR A 105 -4.83 5.59 1.14
N GLN A 106 -4.21 6.36 2.02
CA GLN A 106 -4.02 6.00 3.42
C GLN A 106 -4.84 6.92 4.30
N GLU A 107 -5.63 6.31 5.16
CA GLU A 107 -6.47 7.00 6.15
C GLU A 107 -6.06 6.58 7.55
N ALA A 108 -5.93 7.56 8.45
CA ALA A 108 -5.76 7.30 9.86
C ALA A 108 -7.15 7.21 10.52
N ILE A 109 -7.40 6.09 11.19
CA ILE A 109 -8.64 5.86 11.92
C ILE A 109 -8.26 5.82 13.40
N ALA A 110 -8.63 6.87 14.14
CA ALA A 110 -8.35 6.93 15.57
C ALA A 110 -9.20 5.90 16.31
N SER A 111 -8.54 4.99 17.03
CA SER A 111 -9.20 3.99 17.88
C SER A 111 -9.52 4.52 19.27
N THR A 112 -8.88 5.62 19.68
CA THR A 112 -9.05 6.26 21.00
C THR A 112 -9.24 7.77 20.88
N ALA A 113 -9.76 8.40 21.93
CA ALA A 113 -9.85 9.87 22.00
C ALA A 113 -8.47 10.53 21.94
N PHE A 114 -7.48 9.91 22.56
CA PHE A 114 -6.08 10.38 22.51
C PHE A 114 -5.51 10.30 21.10
N GLY A 115 -5.77 9.20 20.38
CA GLY A 115 -5.38 9.04 18.99
C GLY A 115 -5.98 10.10 18.07
N ARG A 116 -7.21 10.53 18.32
CA ARG A 116 -7.84 11.66 17.58
C ARG A 116 -7.08 12.98 17.78
N ILE A 117 -6.65 13.25 18.99
CA ILE A 117 -5.86 14.44 19.31
C ILE A 117 -4.50 14.38 18.61
N VAL A 118 -3.80 13.25 18.70
CA VAL A 118 -2.50 13.04 18.04
C VAL A 118 -2.63 13.21 16.54
N THR A 119 -3.64 12.60 15.93
CA THR A 119 -3.89 12.71 14.48
C THR A 119 -4.15 14.16 14.07
N PHE A 120 -4.89 14.91 14.88
CA PHE A 120 -5.18 16.31 14.60
C PHE A 120 -3.91 17.19 14.71
N LEU A 121 -3.11 17.00 15.75
CA LEU A 121 -1.90 17.80 16.01
C LEU A 121 -0.77 17.52 15.01
N LEU A 122 -0.60 16.27 14.58
CA LEU A 122 0.48 15.83 13.70
C LEU A 122 0.08 15.76 12.22
N GLY A 123 -1.19 16.04 11.89
CA GLY A 123 -1.76 15.78 10.57
C GLY A 123 -0.99 16.36 9.38
N GLY A 124 -0.46 17.58 9.50
CA GLY A 124 0.28 18.23 8.42
C GLY A 124 1.64 17.62 8.12
N LEU A 125 2.44 17.35 9.15
CA LEU A 125 3.78 16.76 9.03
C LEU A 125 3.69 15.27 8.70
N ALA A 126 2.79 14.55 9.35
CA ALA A 126 2.56 13.13 9.10
C ALA A 126 2.05 12.88 7.68
N ALA A 127 1.17 13.75 7.16
CA ALA A 127 0.65 13.63 5.81
C ALA A 127 1.74 13.68 4.74
N ARG A 128 2.74 14.55 4.90
CA ARG A 128 3.88 14.62 3.96
C ARG A 128 4.75 13.38 4.00
N ALA A 129 5.00 12.84 5.20
CA ALA A 129 5.77 11.60 5.35
C ALA A 129 5.02 10.42 4.73
N VAL A 130 3.72 10.32 4.93
CA VAL A 130 2.87 9.29 4.33
C VAL A 130 2.84 9.44 2.81
N GLU A 131 2.69 10.64 2.29
CA GLU A 131 2.70 10.90 0.85
C GLU A 131 4.01 10.42 0.21
N ARG A 132 5.16 10.70 0.82
CA ARG A 132 6.47 10.24 0.34
C ARG A 132 6.56 8.71 0.34
N ALA A 133 6.08 8.06 1.40
CA ALA A 133 6.07 6.61 1.50
C ALA A 133 5.19 5.97 0.42
N LEU A 134 3.99 6.50 0.20
CA LEU A 134 3.08 6.01 -0.84
C LEU A 134 3.65 6.23 -2.25
N ARG A 135 4.30 7.37 -2.50
CA ARG A 135 4.97 7.61 -3.78
C ARG A 135 6.11 6.62 -4.02
N ARG A 136 6.88 6.31 -2.98
CA ARG A 136 7.93 5.29 -3.06
C ARG A 136 7.33 3.93 -3.39
N ASP A 137 6.27 3.54 -2.73
CA ASP A 137 5.60 2.25 -2.97
C ASP A 137 5.12 2.15 -4.42
N LEU A 138 4.57 3.22 -4.98
CA LEU A 138 4.15 3.27 -6.38
C LEU A 138 5.34 3.19 -7.35
N VAL A 139 6.46 3.83 -7.04
CA VAL A 139 7.69 3.73 -7.85
C VAL A 139 8.22 2.31 -7.83
N GLU A 140 8.24 1.66 -6.67
CA GLU A 140 8.69 0.27 -6.54
C GLU A 140 7.77 -0.69 -7.29
N LEU A 141 6.46 -0.49 -7.22
CA LEU A 141 5.48 -1.29 -7.97
C LEU A 141 5.68 -1.11 -9.48
N ALA A 142 5.88 0.11 -9.96
CA ALA A 142 6.15 0.39 -11.37
C ALA A 142 7.46 -0.27 -11.84
N ALA A 143 8.51 -0.21 -11.04
CA ALA A 143 9.79 -0.85 -11.35
C ALA A 143 9.65 -2.39 -11.42
N ALA A 144 8.87 -2.99 -10.54
CA ALA A 144 8.60 -4.43 -10.52
C ALA A 144 7.88 -4.88 -11.80
N THR A 145 6.95 -4.07 -12.34
CA THR A 145 6.26 -4.39 -13.60
C THR A 145 7.22 -4.39 -14.79
N HIS A 146 8.20 -3.48 -14.83
CA HIS A 146 9.20 -3.45 -15.91
C HIS A 146 10.14 -4.66 -15.85
N THR A 147 10.55 -5.09 -14.66
CA THR A 147 11.43 -6.26 -14.49
C THR A 147 10.74 -7.56 -14.91
N ASP A 148 9.46 -7.70 -14.65
CA ASP A 148 8.67 -8.89 -14.99
C ASP A 148 8.46 -9.03 -16.51
N THR A 149 8.48 -7.93 -17.25
CA THR A 149 8.28 -7.92 -18.70
C THR A 149 9.56 -8.29 -19.49
N THR A 150 10.71 -8.34 -18.83
CA THR A 150 12.02 -8.55 -19.48
C THR A 150 12.44 -10.04 -19.52
N VAL A 151 11.57 -10.94 -19.13
CA VAL A 151 11.87 -12.38 -19.18
C VAL A 151 11.33 -13.01 -20.45
#